data_a2ae4d8d651c8ec86880a86fca3d5124
#
_entry.id   a2ae4d8d651c8ec86880a86fca3d5124
#
_cell.length_a   1.000
_cell.length_b   1.000
_cell.length_c   1.000
_cell.angle_alpha   90.00
_cell.angle_beta   90.00
_cell.angle_gamma   90.00
#
_symmetry.space_group_name_H-M   'P 1'
#
loop_
_entity.id
_entity.type
_entity.pdbx_description
1 polymer ?
#
loop_
_entity_poly.entity_id
_entity_poly.type
_entity_poly.pdbx_seq_one_letter_code
_entity_poly.pdbx_strand_id
1 'polypeptide(L)'
;MYSSVNDLSKWALMLLGGPGAPAPLLKLKTQWELWSPQTIQPLRPGPTPYNTHFVAYGLGWVLNDARGYKVVSHTGGEIGMVTKVQLVPELHLGIIVLTNQESGAAFNAISAHILDHYLGVTGKDRVQEMLGYKQAGAAESDKALADTWKQVALAQKAAPKKPDYNAYVGRYHDAWLGDVNIYAQGNQLWLKSVRAPRLVGQLLPYRGSTYVVRWKARSLNADAFAAFALDEQGRAAGLKMKPISELTDFSYDFQDLDLQRVPETAAPGATR
;
A
#
# COMPACT_ATOMS: atom_id res chain seq x y z
N MET A 1 -16.36 1.24 2.00
CA MET A 1 -17.79 0.84 1.74
C MET A 1 -17.86 -0.67 1.86
N TYR A 2 -18.85 -1.21 2.58
CA TYR A 2 -19.09 -2.65 2.68
C TYR A 2 -20.28 -3.03 1.79
N SER A 3 -20.20 -4.15 1.12
CA SER A 3 -21.26 -4.61 0.20
C SER A 3 -21.33 -6.15 0.16
N SER A 4 -22.28 -6.68 -0.57
CA SER A 4 -22.44 -8.11 -0.86
C SER A 4 -22.22 -8.40 -2.34
N VAL A 5 -21.93 -9.67 -2.67
CA VAL A 5 -21.81 -10.08 -4.07
C VAL A 5 -23.11 -9.83 -4.84
N ASN A 6 -24.27 -10.02 -4.19
CA ASN A 6 -25.59 -9.79 -4.81
C ASN A 6 -25.82 -8.32 -5.19
N ASP A 7 -25.41 -7.38 -4.33
CA ASP A 7 -25.58 -5.94 -4.61
C ASP A 7 -24.57 -5.44 -5.62
N LEU A 8 -23.32 -5.90 -5.53
CA LEU A 8 -22.31 -5.60 -6.54
C LEU A 8 -22.65 -6.20 -7.91
N SER A 9 -23.34 -7.36 -7.96
CA SER A 9 -23.82 -7.92 -9.23
C SER A 9 -24.88 -7.05 -9.88
N LYS A 10 -25.83 -6.50 -9.12
CA LYS A 10 -26.81 -5.53 -9.64
C LYS A 10 -26.13 -4.30 -10.21
N TRP A 11 -25.13 -3.79 -9.50
CA TRP A 11 -24.33 -2.64 -9.96
C TRP A 11 -23.53 -2.97 -11.23
N ALA A 12 -22.87 -4.12 -11.29
CA ALA A 12 -22.14 -4.57 -12.47
C ALA A 12 -23.08 -4.75 -13.68
N LEU A 13 -24.26 -5.36 -13.50
CA LEU A 13 -25.28 -5.50 -14.54
C LEU A 13 -25.79 -4.14 -15.05
N MET A 14 -25.98 -3.17 -14.15
CA MET A 14 -26.36 -1.80 -14.52
C MET A 14 -25.28 -1.14 -15.40
N LEU A 15 -23.99 -1.32 -15.06
CA LEU A 15 -22.89 -0.74 -15.83
C LEU A 15 -22.66 -1.43 -17.18
N LEU A 16 -22.86 -2.74 -17.25
CA LEU A 16 -22.73 -3.52 -18.49
C LEU A 16 -23.93 -3.34 -19.43
N GLY A 17 -25.10 -3.00 -18.89
CA GLY A 17 -26.33 -2.92 -19.64
C GLY A 17 -26.82 -4.27 -20.15
N GLY A 18 -27.82 -4.25 -21.02
CA GLY A 18 -28.38 -5.44 -21.64
C GLY A 18 -29.78 -5.82 -21.13
N PRO A 19 -30.38 -6.89 -21.65
CA PRO A 19 -31.71 -7.34 -21.23
C PRO A 19 -31.74 -7.69 -19.74
N GLY A 20 -32.71 -7.13 -19.00
CA GLY A 20 -32.90 -7.36 -17.57
C GLY A 20 -31.91 -6.58 -16.66
N ALA A 21 -31.06 -5.73 -17.20
CA ALA A 21 -30.21 -4.85 -16.38
C ALA A 21 -31.08 -3.82 -15.61
N PRO A 22 -30.68 -3.45 -14.39
CA PRO A 22 -31.32 -2.34 -13.68
C PRO A 22 -31.22 -1.04 -14.47
N ALA A 23 -32.20 -0.13 -14.23
CA ALA A 23 -32.18 1.19 -14.85
C ALA A 23 -30.84 1.91 -14.56
N PRO A 24 -30.22 2.57 -15.56
CA PRO A 24 -28.94 3.22 -15.39
C PRO A 24 -29.05 4.43 -14.44
N LEU A 25 -28.22 4.44 -13.40
CA LEU A 25 -28.05 5.58 -12.49
C LEU A 25 -27.12 6.65 -13.06
N LEU A 26 -26.25 6.26 -13.99
CA LEU A 26 -25.27 7.13 -14.62
C LEU A 26 -25.67 7.44 -16.06
N LYS A 27 -25.46 8.70 -16.47
CA LYS A 27 -25.56 9.05 -17.90
C LYS A 27 -24.41 8.37 -18.65
N LEU A 28 -24.63 7.97 -19.91
CA LEU A 28 -23.60 7.37 -20.75
C LEU A 28 -22.31 8.20 -20.80
N LYS A 29 -22.42 9.52 -20.87
CA LYS A 29 -21.25 10.42 -20.84
C LYS A 29 -20.44 10.25 -19.56
N THR A 30 -21.10 10.16 -18.42
CA THR A 30 -20.45 9.96 -17.11
C THR A 30 -19.76 8.59 -17.04
N GLN A 31 -20.42 7.54 -17.52
CA GLN A 31 -19.82 6.21 -17.57
C GLN A 31 -18.59 6.16 -18.49
N TRP A 32 -18.67 6.81 -19.64
CA TRP A 32 -17.53 6.96 -20.54
C TRP A 32 -16.36 7.67 -19.89
N GLU A 33 -16.62 8.74 -19.14
CA GLU A 33 -15.60 9.50 -18.41
C GLU A 33 -14.93 8.64 -17.32
N LEU A 34 -15.72 7.86 -16.56
CA LEU A 34 -15.18 6.92 -15.56
C LEU A 34 -14.23 5.90 -16.17
N TRP A 35 -14.54 5.42 -17.38
CA TRP A 35 -13.77 4.40 -18.11
C TRP A 35 -12.82 4.98 -19.18
N SER A 36 -12.51 6.24 -19.09
CA SER A 36 -11.50 6.90 -19.93
C SER A 36 -10.19 7.03 -19.18
N PRO A 37 -9.03 6.83 -19.86
CA PRO A 37 -7.73 7.03 -19.24
C PRO A 37 -7.56 8.45 -18.72
N GLN A 38 -7.28 8.59 -17.41
CA GLN A 38 -6.94 9.84 -16.75
C GLN A 38 -5.45 9.87 -16.41
N THR A 39 -4.90 8.72 -16.02
CA THR A 39 -3.48 8.56 -15.70
C THR A 39 -2.96 7.32 -16.43
N ILE A 40 -1.94 7.49 -17.24
CA ILE A 40 -1.27 6.38 -17.92
C ILE A 40 -0.34 5.68 -16.92
N GLN A 41 -0.40 4.35 -16.88
CA GLN A 41 0.47 3.54 -16.05
C GLN A 41 1.49 2.79 -16.91
N PRO A 42 2.75 2.68 -16.47
CA PRO A 42 3.76 1.94 -17.22
C PRO A 42 3.43 0.44 -17.21
N LEU A 43 3.58 -0.19 -18.38
CA LEU A 43 3.61 -1.64 -18.46
C LEU A 43 4.94 -2.18 -17.92
N ARG A 44 4.89 -3.29 -17.18
CA ARG A 44 6.11 -4.02 -16.83
C ARG A 44 6.72 -4.61 -18.11
N PRO A 45 8.04 -4.59 -18.26
CA PRO A 45 8.71 -5.25 -19.38
C PRO A 45 8.43 -6.75 -19.43
N GLY A 46 8.22 -7.29 -20.62
CA GLY A 46 8.02 -8.72 -20.85
C GLY A 46 6.62 -9.08 -21.34
N PRO A 47 6.38 -10.37 -21.63
CA PRO A 47 5.10 -10.83 -22.13
C PRO A 47 4.03 -10.72 -21.02
N THR A 48 2.87 -10.21 -21.40
CA THR A 48 1.69 -10.17 -20.51
C THR A 48 0.79 -11.38 -20.75
N PRO A 49 0.04 -11.86 -19.76
CA PRO A 49 -0.80 -13.06 -19.92
C PRO A 49 -1.84 -12.97 -21.05
N TYR A 50 -2.28 -11.76 -21.39
CA TYR A 50 -3.34 -11.49 -22.36
C TYR A 50 -2.89 -10.61 -23.53
N ASN A 51 -1.58 -10.48 -23.76
CA ASN A 51 -1.02 -9.57 -24.76
C ASN A 51 -1.50 -8.12 -24.54
N THR A 52 -1.48 -7.68 -23.28
CA THR A 52 -1.88 -6.34 -22.89
C THR A 52 -0.93 -5.29 -23.46
N HIS A 53 -1.45 -4.26 -24.10
CA HIS A 53 -0.68 -3.21 -24.75
C HIS A 53 -0.67 -1.90 -23.95
N PHE A 54 -1.65 -1.67 -23.08
CA PHE A 54 -1.70 -0.48 -22.25
C PHE A 54 -2.34 -0.77 -20.88
N VAL A 55 -1.96 0.03 -19.90
CA VAL A 55 -2.62 0.12 -18.59
C VAL A 55 -2.81 1.59 -18.25
N ALA A 56 -3.98 1.95 -17.77
CA ALA A 56 -4.29 3.29 -17.33
C ALA A 56 -5.20 3.25 -16.09
N TYR A 57 -5.34 4.37 -15.43
CA TYR A 57 -6.31 4.57 -14.38
C TYR A 57 -7.33 5.62 -14.83
N GLY A 58 -8.61 5.28 -14.73
CA GLY A 58 -9.74 6.17 -14.95
C GLY A 58 -10.18 6.84 -13.66
N LEU A 59 -11.47 7.10 -13.52
CA LEU A 59 -12.04 7.62 -12.28
C LEU A 59 -12.53 6.46 -11.40
N GLY A 60 -11.62 5.92 -10.58
CA GLY A 60 -11.88 4.78 -9.70
C GLY A 60 -11.80 3.42 -10.41
N TRP A 61 -11.18 3.33 -11.58
CA TRP A 61 -11.05 2.10 -12.34
C TRP A 61 -9.67 1.94 -12.96
N VAL A 62 -9.11 0.75 -12.86
CA VAL A 62 -7.98 0.31 -13.67
C VAL A 62 -8.50 -0.12 -15.03
N LEU A 63 -7.86 0.37 -16.08
CA LEU A 63 -8.21 0.12 -17.48
C LEU A 63 -7.05 -0.57 -18.17
N ASN A 64 -7.30 -1.69 -18.82
CA ASN A 64 -6.33 -2.36 -19.68
C ASN A 64 -7.02 -3.10 -20.80
N ASP A 65 -6.26 -3.58 -21.77
CA ASP A 65 -6.75 -4.51 -22.78
C ASP A 65 -6.33 -5.95 -22.45
N ALA A 66 -7.18 -6.89 -22.84
CA ALA A 66 -6.92 -8.32 -22.78
C ALA A 66 -7.34 -8.95 -24.11
N ARG A 67 -6.38 -9.34 -24.94
CA ARG A 67 -6.63 -9.87 -26.29
C ARG A 67 -7.55 -8.98 -27.14
N GLY A 68 -7.40 -7.65 -27.02
CA GLY A 68 -8.20 -6.67 -27.74
C GLY A 68 -9.52 -6.28 -27.08
N TYR A 69 -9.94 -6.95 -26.00
CA TYR A 69 -11.11 -6.57 -25.22
C TYR A 69 -10.74 -5.56 -24.13
N LYS A 70 -11.57 -4.58 -23.89
CA LYS A 70 -11.39 -3.64 -22.79
C LYS A 70 -11.72 -4.33 -21.47
N VAL A 71 -10.80 -4.24 -20.52
CA VAL A 71 -11.01 -4.68 -19.14
C VAL A 71 -11.06 -3.47 -18.23
N VAL A 72 -12.11 -3.40 -17.44
CA VAL A 72 -12.36 -2.34 -16.45
C VAL A 72 -12.44 -3.01 -15.09
N SER A 73 -11.51 -2.70 -14.19
CA SER A 73 -11.45 -3.42 -12.91
C SER A 73 -11.03 -2.51 -11.75
N HIS A 74 -11.39 -2.90 -10.56
CA HIS A 74 -10.81 -2.36 -9.33
C HIS A 74 -10.77 -3.43 -8.25
N THR A 75 -9.81 -3.30 -7.35
CA THR A 75 -9.69 -4.13 -6.16
C THR A 75 -10.08 -3.33 -4.93
N GLY A 76 -10.40 -4.01 -3.85
CA GLY A 76 -10.61 -3.41 -2.54
C GLY A 76 -9.91 -4.23 -1.48
N GLY A 77 -9.41 -3.57 -0.44
CA GLY A 77 -8.78 -4.22 0.68
C GLY A 77 -9.23 -3.60 2.00
N GLU A 78 -9.42 -4.45 2.98
CA GLU A 78 -9.56 -4.12 4.40
C GLU A 78 -8.84 -5.23 5.17
N ILE A 79 -8.43 -4.97 6.40
CA ILE A 79 -7.70 -5.96 7.19
C ILE A 79 -8.47 -7.29 7.23
N GLY A 80 -7.85 -8.34 6.70
CA GLY A 80 -8.40 -9.70 6.62
C GLY A 80 -9.31 -9.96 5.43
N MET A 81 -9.60 -8.98 4.55
CA MET A 81 -10.48 -9.13 3.40
C MET A 81 -9.93 -8.40 2.18
N VAL A 82 -9.94 -9.06 1.04
CA VAL A 82 -9.64 -8.44 -0.25
C VAL A 82 -10.70 -8.81 -1.28
N THR A 83 -10.96 -7.89 -2.21
CA THR A 83 -12.04 -8.01 -3.18
C THR A 83 -11.59 -7.57 -4.56
N LYS A 84 -12.26 -8.05 -5.59
CA LYS A 84 -12.06 -7.63 -6.97
C LYS A 84 -13.38 -7.56 -7.71
N VAL A 85 -13.56 -6.48 -8.46
CA VAL A 85 -14.60 -6.35 -9.50
C VAL A 85 -13.87 -6.18 -10.83
N GLN A 86 -14.28 -6.95 -11.83
CA GLN A 86 -13.73 -6.90 -13.18
C GLN A 86 -14.86 -6.99 -14.19
N LEU A 87 -14.90 -6.06 -15.12
CA LEU A 87 -15.89 -5.96 -16.19
C LEU A 87 -15.19 -6.06 -17.54
N VAL A 88 -15.83 -6.75 -18.48
CA VAL A 88 -15.43 -6.80 -19.89
C VAL A 88 -16.66 -6.41 -20.70
N PRO A 89 -16.82 -5.10 -21.01
CA PRO A 89 -18.06 -4.58 -21.60
C PRO A 89 -18.48 -5.25 -22.90
N GLU A 90 -17.54 -5.52 -23.79
CA GLU A 90 -17.80 -6.14 -25.10
C GLU A 90 -18.29 -7.59 -24.99
N LEU A 91 -18.03 -8.25 -23.85
CA LEU A 91 -18.50 -9.60 -23.58
C LEU A 91 -19.71 -9.61 -22.65
N HIS A 92 -20.21 -8.45 -22.23
CA HIS A 92 -21.21 -8.31 -21.17
C HIS A 92 -20.86 -9.14 -19.91
N LEU A 93 -19.56 -9.28 -19.61
CA LEU A 93 -19.03 -10.10 -18.54
C LEU A 93 -18.69 -9.26 -17.32
N GLY A 94 -19.26 -9.62 -16.16
CA GLY A 94 -18.87 -9.11 -14.85
C GLY A 94 -18.36 -10.24 -13.95
N ILE A 95 -17.18 -10.05 -13.37
CA ILE A 95 -16.57 -11.01 -12.43
C ILE A 95 -16.40 -10.29 -11.10
N ILE A 96 -17.00 -10.82 -10.04
CA ILE A 96 -16.93 -10.26 -8.69
C ILE A 96 -16.43 -11.34 -7.75
N VAL A 97 -15.30 -11.06 -7.08
CA VAL A 97 -14.71 -11.99 -6.13
C VAL A 97 -14.54 -11.27 -4.79
N LEU A 98 -15.23 -11.74 -3.77
CA LEU A 98 -15.13 -11.25 -2.40
C LEU A 98 -14.53 -12.35 -1.53
N THR A 99 -13.46 -12.05 -0.81
CA THR A 99 -12.77 -13.03 0.03
C THR A 99 -12.69 -12.56 1.48
N ASN A 100 -12.63 -13.50 2.40
CA ASN A 100 -12.34 -13.28 3.82
C ASN A 100 -10.89 -13.64 4.16
N GLN A 101 -9.99 -13.43 3.21
CA GLN A 101 -8.55 -13.67 3.33
C GLN A 101 -7.80 -12.50 2.70
N GLU A 102 -6.78 -12.00 3.37
CA GLU A 102 -5.88 -10.94 2.89
C GLU A 102 -4.84 -11.51 1.90
N SER A 103 -5.32 -11.99 0.74
CA SER A 103 -4.47 -12.56 -0.30
C SER A 103 -5.02 -12.30 -1.69
N GLY A 104 -4.36 -11.40 -2.44
CA GLY A 104 -4.72 -11.11 -3.83
C GLY A 104 -4.55 -12.30 -4.78
N ALA A 105 -3.78 -13.33 -4.41
CA ALA A 105 -3.60 -14.51 -5.25
C ALA A 105 -4.92 -15.23 -5.54
N ALA A 106 -5.80 -15.36 -4.54
CA ALA A 106 -7.07 -16.06 -4.67
C ALA A 106 -8.02 -15.37 -5.67
N PHE A 107 -8.30 -14.07 -5.47
CA PHE A 107 -9.19 -13.36 -6.38
C PHE A 107 -8.61 -13.22 -7.79
N ASN A 108 -7.27 -13.10 -7.93
CA ASN A 108 -6.62 -13.05 -9.23
C ASN A 108 -6.69 -14.39 -9.97
N ALA A 109 -6.45 -15.51 -9.27
CA ALA A 109 -6.58 -16.84 -9.87
C ALA A 109 -8.01 -17.09 -10.38
N ILE A 110 -9.03 -16.81 -9.53
CA ILE A 110 -10.44 -17.01 -9.87
C ILE A 110 -10.83 -16.13 -11.06
N SER A 111 -10.54 -14.82 -10.99
CA SER A 111 -10.92 -13.90 -12.07
C SER A 111 -10.20 -14.18 -13.38
N ALA A 112 -8.91 -14.57 -13.33
CA ALA A 112 -8.16 -14.95 -14.51
C ALA A 112 -8.68 -16.26 -15.12
N HIS A 113 -9.01 -17.26 -14.31
CA HIS A 113 -9.56 -18.53 -14.80
C HIS A 113 -10.90 -18.33 -15.54
N ILE A 114 -11.81 -17.51 -14.98
CA ILE A 114 -13.05 -17.15 -15.64
C ILE A 114 -12.80 -16.40 -16.93
N LEU A 115 -11.94 -15.39 -16.90
CA LEU A 115 -11.60 -14.59 -18.08
C LEU A 115 -10.97 -15.45 -19.19
N ASP A 116 -10.08 -16.40 -18.82
CA ASP A 116 -9.47 -17.34 -19.76
C ASP A 116 -10.52 -18.12 -20.57
N HIS A 117 -11.57 -18.60 -19.89
CA HIS A 117 -12.65 -19.33 -20.55
C HIS A 117 -13.34 -18.45 -21.62
N TYR A 118 -13.67 -17.22 -21.29
CA TYR A 118 -14.33 -16.29 -22.22
C TYR A 118 -13.41 -15.83 -23.37
N LEU A 119 -12.09 -15.76 -23.13
CA LEU A 119 -11.10 -15.37 -24.13
C LEU A 119 -10.52 -16.54 -24.92
N GLY A 120 -10.98 -17.79 -24.68
CA GLY A 120 -10.46 -18.98 -25.34
C GLY A 120 -8.99 -19.27 -25.01
N VAL A 121 -8.53 -18.92 -23.82
CA VAL A 121 -7.20 -19.26 -23.32
C VAL A 121 -7.24 -20.61 -22.66
N THR A 122 -6.42 -21.54 -23.12
CA THR A 122 -6.35 -22.93 -22.62
C THR A 122 -4.97 -23.27 -22.11
N GLY A 123 -4.86 -24.38 -21.35
CA GLY A 123 -3.57 -24.92 -20.88
C GLY A 123 -2.88 -24.07 -19.80
N LYS A 124 -3.60 -23.19 -19.09
CA LYS A 124 -3.08 -22.38 -17.99
C LYS A 124 -3.66 -22.83 -16.67
N ASP A 125 -2.79 -23.12 -15.71
CA ASP A 125 -3.18 -23.29 -14.30
C ASP A 125 -2.98 -21.96 -13.56
N ARG A 126 -4.05 -21.17 -13.47
CA ARG A 126 -4.00 -19.84 -12.83
C ARG A 126 -3.81 -19.92 -11.31
N VAL A 127 -4.18 -21.04 -10.70
CA VAL A 127 -3.96 -21.26 -9.27
C VAL A 127 -2.48 -21.42 -8.99
N GLN A 128 -1.80 -22.31 -9.75
CA GLN A 128 -0.37 -22.52 -9.59
C GLN A 128 0.45 -21.27 -9.98
N GLU A 129 0.05 -20.57 -11.02
CA GLU A 129 0.70 -19.31 -11.43
C GLU A 129 0.64 -18.25 -10.31
N MET A 130 -0.55 -17.99 -9.77
CA MET A 130 -0.72 -16.99 -8.70
C MET A 130 -0.07 -17.44 -7.38
N LEU A 131 -0.07 -18.73 -7.09
CA LEU A 131 0.64 -19.29 -5.94
C LEU A 131 2.15 -19.07 -6.07
N GLY A 132 2.72 -19.27 -7.25
CA GLY A 132 4.13 -19.03 -7.53
C GLY A 132 4.51 -17.56 -7.30
N TYR A 133 3.73 -16.60 -7.80
CA TYR A 133 3.96 -15.18 -7.55
C TYR A 133 3.87 -14.82 -6.07
N LYS A 134 2.87 -15.36 -5.36
CA LYS A 134 2.73 -15.14 -3.91
C LYS A 134 3.94 -15.67 -3.14
N GLN A 135 4.40 -16.89 -3.46
CA GLN A 135 5.54 -17.50 -2.78
C GLN A 135 6.85 -16.74 -3.05
N ALA A 136 7.07 -16.32 -4.31
CA ALA A 136 8.23 -15.53 -4.66
C ALA A 136 8.26 -14.18 -3.92
N GLY A 137 7.16 -13.46 -3.93
CA GLY A 137 7.06 -12.19 -3.21
C GLY A 137 7.21 -12.34 -1.69
N ALA A 138 6.65 -13.40 -1.10
CA ALA A 138 6.83 -13.70 0.32
C ALA A 138 8.30 -13.99 0.66
N ALA A 139 8.98 -14.82 -0.13
CA ALA A 139 10.38 -15.15 0.08
C ALA A 139 11.31 -13.93 -0.02
N GLU A 140 11.05 -13.01 -0.96
CA GLU A 140 11.79 -11.75 -1.09
C GLU A 140 11.57 -10.84 0.12
N SER A 141 10.31 -10.69 0.54
CA SER A 141 9.94 -9.92 1.74
C SER A 141 10.59 -10.49 3.00
N ASP A 142 10.50 -11.80 3.21
CA ASP A 142 11.07 -12.48 4.39
C ASP A 142 12.59 -12.29 4.43
N LYS A 143 13.26 -12.37 3.28
CA LYS A 143 14.69 -12.10 3.17
C LYS A 143 15.03 -10.66 3.55
N ALA A 144 14.31 -9.68 2.98
CA ALA A 144 14.54 -8.26 3.28
C ALA A 144 14.35 -7.95 4.78
N LEU A 145 13.32 -8.52 5.38
CA LEU A 145 13.05 -8.43 6.82
C LEU A 145 14.18 -9.07 7.64
N ALA A 146 14.57 -10.31 7.32
CA ALA A 146 15.63 -11.03 8.03
C ALA A 146 16.97 -10.29 7.96
N ASP A 147 17.37 -9.81 6.78
CA ASP A 147 18.60 -9.05 6.58
C ASP A 147 18.58 -7.72 7.38
N THR A 148 17.44 -7.03 7.39
CA THR A 148 17.25 -5.80 8.16
C THR A 148 17.37 -6.05 9.66
N TRP A 149 16.67 -7.06 10.20
CA TRP A 149 16.71 -7.38 11.62
C TRP A 149 18.08 -7.89 12.09
N LYS A 150 18.81 -8.58 11.22
CA LYS A 150 20.22 -8.93 11.48
C LYS A 150 21.10 -7.69 11.65
N GLN A 151 20.94 -6.69 10.79
CA GLN A 151 21.68 -5.42 10.91
C GLN A 151 21.27 -4.63 12.18
N VAL A 152 19.98 -4.58 12.50
CA VAL A 152 19.49 -3.97 13.74
C VAL A 152 20.12 -4.65 14.96
N ALA A 153 20.18 -5.98 15.00
CA ALA A 153 20.80 -6.70 16.12
C ALA A 153 22.28 -6.41 16.26
N LEU A 154 23.01 -6.26 15.15
CA LEU A 154 24.43 -5.86 15.16
C LEU A 154 24.59 -4.42 15.67
N ALA A 155 23.78 -3.48 15.18
CA ALA A 155 23.82 -2.09 15.61
C ALA A 155 23.46 -1.93 17.10
N GLN A 156 22.51 -2.68 17.61
CA GLN A 156 22.15 -2.69 19.03
C GLN A 156 23.30 -3.21 19.91
N LYS A 157 24.05 -4.22 19.48
CA LYS A 157 25.23 -4.72 20.22
C LYS A 157 26.37 -3.71 20.26
N ALA A 158 26.50 -2.90 19.21
CA ALA A 158 27.53 -1.85 19.11
C ALA A 158 27.11 -0.53 19.79
N ALA A 159 25.83 -0.36 20.11
CA ALA A 159 25.31 0.87 20.70
C ALA A 159 25.84 1.10 22.14
N PRO A 160 26.06 2.35 22.52
CA PRO A 160 26.49 2.68 23.89
C PRO A 160 25.42 2.25 24.91
N LYS A 161 25.84 1.84 26.11
CA LYS A 161 24.92 1.45 27.20
C LYS A 161 23.95 2.56 27.63
N LYS A 162 24.36 3.82 27.45
CA LYS A 162 23.54 5.02 27.67
C LYS A 162 23.56 5.87 26.39
N PRO A 163 22.68 5.60 25.44
CA PRO A 163 22.63 6.39 24.20
C PRO A 163 22.11 7.80 24.47
N ASP A 164 22.70 8.78 23.78
CA ASP A 164 22.18 10.15 23.77
C ASP A 164 21.27 10.32 22.55
N TYR A 165 20.01 10.63 22.80
CA TYR A 165 18.99 10.84 21.76
C TYR A 165 18.59 12.30 21.57
N ASN A 166 19.28 13.27 22.23
CA ASN A 166 18.94 14.70 22.19
C ASN A 166 18.91 15.25 20.76
N ALA A 167 19.77 14.72 19.88
CA ALA A 167 19.80 15.10 18.48
C ALA A 167 18.47 14.78 17.74
N TYR A 168 17.76 13.76 18.15
CA TYR A 168 16.59 13.21 17.44
C TYR A 168 15.26 13.58 18.11
N VAL A 169 15.24 13.75 19.43
CA VAL A 169 14.01 14.05 20.21
C VAL A 169 13.43 15.39 19.76
N GLY A 170 12.10 15.39 19.54
CA GLY A 170 11.38 16.60 19.14
C GLY A 170 10.06 16.28 18.46
N ARG A 171 9.34 17.33 18.09
CA ARG A 171 8.13 17.26 17.28
C ARG A 171 8.51 17.44 15.81
N TYR A 172 7.94 16.61 14.96
CA TYR A 172 8.07 16.67 13.51
C TYR A 172 6.68 16.78 12.89
N HIS A 173 6.55 17.51 11.81
CA HIS A 173 5.28 17.75 11.13
C HIS A 173 5.38 17.34 9.66
N ASP A 174 4.34 16.68 9.19
CA ASP A 174 4.10 16.38 7.78
C ASP A 174 2.70 16.88 7.42
N ALA A 175 2.52 17.42 6.21
CA ALA A 175 1.27 18.02 5.79
C ALA A 175 0.10 17.02 5.76
N TRP A 176 0.38 15.76 5.44
CA TRP A 176 -0.63 14.69 5.35
C TRP A 176 -0.80 13.95 6.68
N LEU A 177 0.28 13.39 7.24
CA LEU A 177 0.23 12.62 8.50
C LEU A 177 -0.02 13.51 9.72
N GLY A 178 0.38 14.78 9.66
CA GLY A 178 0.36 15.71 10.80
C GLY A 178 1.56 15.52 11.73
N ASP A 179 1.36 15.74 13.00
CA ASP A 179 2.43 15.74 13.99
C ASP A 179 2.86 14.32 14.40
N VAL A 180 4.18 14.15 14.47
CA VAL A 180 4.86 12.97 14.99
C VAL A 180 5.80 13.41 16.11
N ASN A 181 5.73 12.76 17.25
CA ASN A 181 6.63 12.99 18.37
C ASN A 181 7.71 11.91 18.40
N ILE A 182 8.97 12.34 18.40
CA ILE A 182 10.12 11.50 18.70
C ILE A 182 10.51 11.79 20.13
N TYR A 183 10.55 10.77 20.99
CA TYR A 183 10.83 10.93 22.41
C TYR A 183 11.69 9.79 22.96
N ALA A 184 12.48 10.07 23.98
CA ALA A 184 13.23 9.08 24.71
C ALA A 184 12.44 8.58 25.92
N GLN A 185 12.44 7.27 26.15
CA GLN A 185 11.89 6.64 27.32
C GLN A 185 12.91 5.63 27.86
N GLY A 186 13.54 5.95 28.99
CA GLY A 186 14.72 5.21 29.44
C GLY A 186 15.83 5.23 28.38
N ASN A 187 16.39 4.07 28.07
CA ASN A 187 17.44 3.92 27.05
C ASN A 187 16.85 3.60 25.65
N GLN A 188 15.63 3.99 25.37
CA GLN A 188 14.94 3.69 24.11
C GLN A 188 14.41 4.95 23.47
N LEU A 189 14.49 4.99 22.14
CA LEU A 189 13.92 6.04 21.32
C LEU A 189 12.60 5.55 20.73
N TRP A 190 11.59 6.42 20.71
CA TRP A 190 10.23 6.09 20.30
C TRP A 190 9.68 7.11 19.32
N LEU A 191 8.84 6.62 18.41
CA LEU A 191 8.03 7.40 17.49
C LEU A 191 6.55 7.22 17.85
N LYS A 192 5.80 8.34 17.88
CA LYS A 192 4.35 8.32 18.08
C LYS A 192 3.68 9.34 17.15
N SER A 193 2.80 8.89 16.27
CA SER A 193 1.92 9.78 15.52
C SER A 193 0.79 10.32 16.42
N VAL A 194 0.44 11.59 16.24
CA VAL A 194 -0.68 12.22 16.98
C VAL A 194 -2.02 11.84 16.36
N ARG A 195 -2.11 11.84 15.01
CA ARG A 195 -3.35 11.53 14.30
C ARG A 195 -3.65 10.04 14.19
N ALA A 196 -2.61 9.19 14.15
CA ALA A 196 -2.75 7.75 14.00
C ALA A 196 -2.29 7.03 15.29
N PRO A 197 -3.16 6.83 16.29
CA PRO A 197 -2.77 6.31 17.61
C PRO A 197 -2.14 4.91 17.58
N ARG A 198 -2.40 4.11 16.54
CA ARG A 198 -1.77 2.80 16.35
C ARG A 198 -0.32 2.89 15.90
N LEU A 199 0.09 4.02 15.30
CA LEU A 199 1.46 4.27 14.87
C LEU A 199 2.31 4.75 16.07
N VAL A 200 2.56 3.82 16.99
CA VAL A 200 3.53 3.95 18.07
C VAL A 200 4.56 2.84 17.91
N GLY A 201 5.82 3.19 17.75
CA GLY A 201 6.89 2.23 17.51
C GLY A 201 8.21 2.62 18.18
N GLN A 202 9.00 1.61 18.51
CA GLN A 202 10.37 1.79 18.97
C GLN A 202 11.28 2.04 17.78
N LEU A 203 12.12 3.05 17.87
CA LEU A 203 13.19 3.34 16.92
C LEU A 203 14.44 2.55 17.32
N LEU A 204 14.81 1.55 16.55
CA LEU A 204 15.95 0.69 16.77
C LEU A 204 17.10 1.12 15.85
N PRO A 205 18.34 1.26 16.32
CA PRO A 205 19.46 1.70 15.50
C PRO A 205 19.71 0.71 14.36
N TYR A 206 20.00 1.26 13.17
CA TYR A 206 20.29 0.48 11.96
C TYR A 206 21.66 0.86 11.37
N ARG A 207 21.79 2.02 10.75
CA ARG A 207 23.03 2.52 10.14
C ARG A 207 23.08 4.05 10.20
N GLY A 208 24.15 4.62 10.73
CA GLY A 208 24.31 6.08 10.84
C GLY A 208 23.11 6.71 11.56
N SER A 209 22.46 7.69 10.93
CA SER A 209 21.24 8.34 11.41
C SER A 209 19.94 7.62 11.02
N THR A 210 20.02 6.42 10.44
CA THR A 210 18.86 5.61 10.08
C THR A 210 18.54 4.62 11.19
N TYR A 211 17.27 4.58 11.54
CA TYR A 211 16.66 3.64 12.49
C TYR A 211 15.64 2.76 11.78
N VAL A 212 15.22 1.68 12.44
CA VAL A 212 14.06 0.89 12.07
C VAL A 212 12.97 1.12 13.10
N VAL A 213 11.79 1.51 12.64
CA VAL A 213 10.60 1.59 13.49
C VAL A 213 9.98 0.21 13.61
N ARG A 214 9.91 -0.31 14.84
CA ARG A 214 9.17 -1.52 15.17
C ARG A 214 7.87 -1.14 15.86
N TRP A 215 6.76 -1.30 15.15
CA TRP A 215 5.45 -0.89 15.67
C TRP A 215 4.99 -1.79 16.84
N LYS A 216 4.36 -1.19 17.87
CA LYS A 216 3.73 -1.93 18.97
C LYS A 216 2.59 -2.81 18.45
N ALA A 217 1.76 -2.27 17.58
CA ALA A 217 0.69 -3.00 16.93
C ALA A 217 1.26 -3.87 15.79
N ARG A 218 1.66 -5.11 16.10
CA ARG A 218 2.31 -6.02 15.16
C ARG A 218 1.43 -6.40 13.96
N SER A 219 0.10 -6.33 14.12
CA SER A 219 -0.85 -6.56 13.02
C SER A 219 -0.78 -5.56 11.88
N LEU A 220 -0.03 -4.44 12.04
CA LEU A 220 0.20 -3.49 10.95
C LEU A 220 1.09 -4.08 9.84
N ASN A 221 1.99 -5.02 10.16
CA ASN A 221 2.99 -5.58 9.22
C ASN A 221 3.72 -4.52 8.40
N ALA A 222 4.02 -3.37 9.01
CA ALA A 222 4.49 -2.16 8.35
C ALA A 222 5.76 -1.59 9.00
N ASP A 223 6.65 -2.46 9.52
CA ASP A 223 7.94 -1.99 10.05
C ASP A 223 8.70 -1.23 8.95
N ALA A 224 9.31 -0.11 9.31
CA ALA A 224 9.83 0.84 8.34
C ALA A 224 11.21 1.37 8.74
N PHE A 225 12.01 1.72 7.74
CA PHE A 225 13.17 2.57 7.95
C PHE A 225 12.74 3.99 8.29
N ALA A 226 13.49 4.63 9.18
CA ALA A 226 13.33 6.02 9.58
C ALA A 226 14.71 6.69 9.51
N ALA A 227 14.96 7.45 8.46
CA ALA A 227 16.22 8.10 8.17
C ALA A 227 16.15 9.58 8.58
N PHE A 228 16.89 9.97 9.59
CA PHE A 228 16.99 11.36 10.01
C PHE A 228 18.00 12.14 9.16
N ALA A 229 17.55 13.27 8.64
CA ALA A 229 18.43 14.26 8.04
C ALA A 229 19.01 15.13 9.17
N LEU A 230 20.35 15.18 9.28
CA LEU A 230 21.04 15.97 10.31
C LEU A 230 21.49 17.29 9.72
N ASP A 231 21.37 18.37 10.49
CA ASP A 231 21.96 19.67 10.19
C ASP A 231 23.46 19.73 10.47
N GLU A 232 24.09 20.89 10.24
CA GLU A 232 25.53 21.11 10.47
C GLU A 232 25.95 20.95 11.94
N GLN A 233 25.02 21.07 12.87
CA GLN A 233 25.22 20.88 14.30
C GLN A 233 24.95 19.42 14.74
N GLY A 234 24.66 18.53 13.79
CA GLY A 234 24.33 17.12 14.05
C GLY A 234 22.96 16.90 14.66
N ARG A 235 22.04 17.89 14.61
CA ARG A 235 20.67 17.79 15.09
C ARG A 235 19.75 17.39 13.95
N ALA A 236 18.79 16.53 14.20
CA ALA A 236 17.85 16.09 13.18
C ALA A 236 16.92 17.26 12.74
N ALA A 237 17.02 17.65 11.48
CA ALA A 237 16.18 18.67 10.85
C ALA A 237 14.90 18.07 10.26
N GLY A 238 14.96 16.80 9.85
CA GLY A 238 13.82 16.09 9.25
C GLY A 238 13.94 14.58 9.38
N LEU A 239 12.89 13.89 8.97
CA LEU A 239 12.76 12.44 8.99
C LEU A 239 12.06 11.95 7.72
N LYS A 240 12.71 11.07 6.99
CA LYS A 240 12.12 10.32 5.87
C LYS A 240 11.91 8.88 6.27
N MET A 241 10.83 8.28 5.78
CA MET A 241 10.49 6.91 6.10
C MET A 241 10.30 6.07 4.84
N LYS A 242 10.52 4.77 4.95
CA LYS A 242 10.29 3.80 3.87
C LYS A 242 9.95 2.44 4.49
N PRO A 243 8.94 1.70 3.96
CA PRO A 243 8.68 0.33 4.41
C PRO A 243 9.91 -0.56 4.21
N ILE A 244 10.09 -1.58 5.06
CA ILE A 244 11.12 -2.60 4.87
C ILE A 244 10.71 -3.57 3.78
N SER A 245 9.45 -3.99 3.79
CA SER A 245 8.88 -4.96 2.88
C SER A 245 8.06 -4.26 1.79
N GLU A 246 8.23 -4.68 0.55
CA GLU A 246 7.36 -4.27 -0.57
C GLU A 246 5.93 -4.84 -0.46
N LEU A 247 5.71 -5.83 0.42
CA LEU A 247 4.38 -6.34 0.75
C LEU A 247 3.66 -5.52 1.84
N THR A 248 4.29 -4.45 2.35
CA THR A 248 3.60 -3.52 3.24
C THR A 248 2.39 -2.93 2.51
N ASP A 249 1.25 -2.91 3.17
CA ASP A 249 0.02 -2.38 2.60
C ASP A 249 0.22 -0.92 2.15
N PHE A 250 -0.27 -0.60 0.95
CA PHE A 250 -0.10 0.71 0.32
C PHE A 250 -0.75 1.87 1.10
N SER A 251 -1.65 1.59 2.05
CA SER A 251 -2.16 2.62 2.96
C SER A 251 -1.10 3.15 3.94
N TYR A 252 0.08 2.51 3.99
CA TYR A 252 1.25 3.00 4.72
C TYR A 252 2.29 3.59 3.76
N ASP A 253 1.91 4.62 3.01
CA ASP A 253 2.77 5.33 2.05
C ASP A 253 3.86 6.16 2.75
N PHE A 254 4.67 5.51 3.60
CA PHE A 254 5.72 6.15 4.39
C PHE A 254 6.75 6.90 3.54
N GLN A 255 6.98 6.46 2.29
CA GLN A 255 7.90 7.09 1.36
C GLN A 255 7.46 8.50 0.93
N ASP A 256 6.17 8.82 1.04
CA ASP A 256 5.60 10.11 0.65
C ASP A 256 5.66 11.13 1.80
N LEU A 257 6.00 10.68 3.01
CA LEU A 257 6.11 11.56 4.18
C LEU A 257 7.34 12.46 4.09
N ASP A 258 7.14 13.73 4.40
CA ASP A 258 8.18 14.75 4.55
C ASP A 258 8.12 15.39 5.93
N LEU A 259 8.50 14.60 6.94
CA LEU A 259 8.47 15.02 8.32
C LEU A 259 9.59 16.03 8.61
N GLN A 260 9.25 17.30 8.76
CA GLN A 260 10.17 18.38 9.10
C GLN A 260 10.12 18.66 10.61
N ARG A 261 11.28 18.91 11.22
CA ARG A 261 11.34 19.24 12.64
C ARG A 261 10.66 20.59 12.89
N VAL A 262 9.75 20.61 13.84
CA VAL A 262 9.09 21.86 14.28
C VAL A 262 10.03 22.55 15.28
N PRO A 263 10.37 23.83 15.07
CA PRO A 263 11.14 24.59 16.05
C PRO A 263 10.42 24.60 17.41
N GLU A 264 11.19 24.46 18.48
CA GLU A 264 10.66 24.70 19.81
C GLU A 264 10.33 26.21 19.89
N THR A 265 9.04 26.55 19.93
CA THR A 265 8.64 27.91 20.29
C THR A 265 9.21 28.20 21.68
N ALA A 266 10.08 29.21 21.78
CA ALA A 266 10.50 29.71 23.08
C ALA A 266 9.27 29.94 23.95
N ALA A 267 9.24 29.34 25.14
CA ALA A 267 8.17 29.59 26.08
C ALA A 267 8.02 31.12 26.22
N PRO A 268 6.78 31.67 26.19
CA PRO A 268 6.61 33.09 26.38
C PRO A 268 7.26 33.48 27.68
N GLY A 269 8.29 34.34 27.59
CA GLY A 269 9.13 34.73 28.71
C GLY A 269 8.27 35.15 29.88
N ALA A 270 8.55 34.62 31.04
CA ALA A 270 8.10 35.15 32.30
C ALA A 270 8.61 36.61 32.37
N THR A 271 7.76 37.55 32.04
CA THR A 271 7.96 38.97 32.33
C THR A 271 8.05 39.09 33.86
N ARG A 272 9.20 39.53 34.31
CA ARG A 272 9.46 39.92 35.71
C ARG A 272 8.59 41.08 36.13
#